data_2491cff7d20a391bef392ff91d636178
#
_entry.id   2491cff7d20a391bef392ff91d636178
#
_cell.length_a   1.000
_cell.length_b   1.000
_cell.length_c   1.000
_cell.angle_alpha   90.00
_cell.angle_beta   90.00
_cell.angle_gamma   90.00
#
_symmetry.space_group_name_H-M   'P 1'
#
loop_
_entity.id
_entity.type
_entity.pdbx_description
1 polymer ?
#
loop_
_entity_poly.entity_id
_entity_poly.type
_entity_poly.pdbx_seq_one_letter_code
_entity_poly.pdbx_strand_id
1 'polypeptide(L)'
;LLLLLTLTSFKARFVPWNLAASLVYLACAIAFWMRFRSHFSTFVFAMLGYGAMSAAIVHGIDLPGAFVWLCWESTVVVSTAVWFRSRFIVTANFVIFLGIFAAYLLSAGAVTPVSIGFGLVALATARILNWQRDRLELRTEVMRNAYLATALFVIPYSVYHAVPRGLVSLAWLGIAAAYYVASRILNNAKYRWMALLTMALTIVWVFTVDLVALSRTLRVVSFLALGVTLLAVSMAYSRRRATTGSAPPTVATTPAAPDGT
;
A
#
# COMPACT_ATOMS: atom_id res chain seq x y z
N LEU A 1 -21.11 -7.40 23.04
CA LEU A 1 -22.39 -7.96 23.45
C LEU A 1 -23.29 -8.35 22.29
N LEU A 2 -23.54 -7.43 21.33
CA LEU A 2 -24.39 -7.66 20.14
C LEU A 2 -23.87 -8.79 19.25
N LEU A 3 -22.55 -8.87 19.04
CA LEU A 3 -21.88 -9.94 18.30
C LEU A 3 -22.02 -11.30 18.99
N LEU A 4 -21.92 -11.35 20.32
CA LEU A 4 -22.18 -12.56 21.14
C LEU A 4 -23.64 -12.98 21.08
N LEU A 5 -24.56 -12.03 21.17
CA LEU A 5 -25.99 -12.29 21.07
C LEU A 5 -26.41 -12.86 19.70
N THR A 6 -25.86 -12.30 18.62
CA THR A 6 -26.13 -12.80 17.26
C THR A 6 -25.50 -14.16 17.01
N LEU A 7 -24.32 -14.44 17.57
CA LEU A 7 -23.67 -15.76 17.49
C LEU A 7 -24.45 -16.85 18.21
N THR A 8 -25.04 -16.54 19.37
CA THR A 8 -25.76 -17.53 20.19
C THR A 8 -27.23 -17.72 19.79
N SER A 9 -27.92 -16.62 19.44
CA SER A 9 -29.39 -16.64 19.24
C SER A 9 -29.81 -16.78 17.77
N PHE A 10 -28.96 -16.42 16.79
CA PHE A 10 -29.36 -16.34 15.40
C PHE A 10 -28.33 -16.99 14.42
N LYS A 11 -27.79 -18.17 14.77
CA LYS A 11 -26.80 -18.87 13.93
C LYS A 11 -27.17 -18.95 12.45
N ALA A 12 -28.42 -19.30 12.12
CA ALA A 12 -28.88 -19.47 10.75
C ALA A 12 -29.02 -18.15 9.95
N ARG A 13 -29.07 -17.00 10.62
CA ARG A 13 -29.24 -15.69 10.00
C ARG A 13 -28.15 -14.70 10.42
N PHE A 14 -27.00 -15.22 10.85
CA PHE A 14 -25.89 -14.40 11.36
C PHE A 14 -25.41 -13.37 10.33
N VAL A 15 -25.19 -13.78 9.08
CA VAL A 15 -24.70 -12.90 8.02
C VAL A 15 -25.68 -11.77 7.72
N PRO A 16 -26.97 -12.01 7.39
CA PRO A 16 -27.89 -10.92 7.07
C PRO A 16 -28.13 -9.96 8.24
N TRP A 17 -28.15 -10.45 9.49
CA TRP A 17 -28.29 -9.59 10.66
C TRP A 17 -27.08 -8.67 10.89
N ASN A 18 -25.88 -9.20 10.71
CA ASN A 18 -24.66 -8.38 10.84
C ASN A 18 -24.52 -7.38 9.68
N LEU A 19 -24.93 -7.72 8.46
CA LEU A 19 -24.99 -6.76 7.35
C LEU A 19 -26.02 -5.66 7.62
N ALA A 20 -27.21 -5.99 8.10
CA ALA A 20 -28.22 -5.01 8.47
C ALA A 20 -27.73 -4.11 9.61
N ALA A 21 -27.12 -4.67 10.65
CA ALA A 21 -26.52 -3.93 11.75
C ALA A 21 -25.40 -2.99 11.27
N SER A 22 -24.54 -3.45 10.36
CA SER A 22 -23.50 -2.65 9.72
C SER A 22 -24.10 -1.42 9.03
N LEU A 23 -25.12 -1.61 8.20
CA LEU A 23 -25.79 -0.50 7.51
C LEU A 23 -26.41 0.51 8.50
N VAL A 24 -27.07 0.03 9.55
CA VAL A 24 -27.65 0.90 10.59
C VAL A 24 -26.57 1.70 11.32
N TYR A 25 -25.49 1.05 11.75
CA TYR A 25 -24.39 1.74 12.45
C TYR A 25 -23.68 2.75 11.55
N LEU A 26 -23.44 2.43 10.26
CA LEU A 26 -22.85 3.37 9.31
C LEU A 26 -23.79 4.55 9.02
N ALA A 27 -25.09 4.31 8.91
CA ALA A 27 -26.08 5.40 8.80
C ALA A 27 -26.08 6.29 10.04
N CYS A 28 -26.01 5.72 11.24
CA CYS A 28 -25.84 6.47 12.48
C CYS A 28 -24.54 7.28 12.49
N ALA A 29 -23.42 6.70 12.06
CA ALA A 29 -22.14 7.41 11.96
C ALA A 29 -22.25 8.64 11.05
N ILE A 30 -22.89 8.49 9.87
CA ILE A 30 -23.15 9.58 8.94
C ILE A 30 -24.06 10.65 9.58
N ALA A 31 -25.14 10.24 10.24
CA ALA A 31 -26.07 11.15 10.92
C ALA A 31 -25.37 11.95 12.02
N PHE A 32 -24.58 11.30 12.87
CA PHE A 32 -23.80 11.97 13.93
C PHE A 32 -22.76 12.94 13.35
N TRP A 33 -22.11 12.58 12.24
CA TRP A 33 -21.16 13.45 11.57
C TRP A 33 -21.85 14.67 10.94
N MET A 34 -22.98 14.48 10.26
CA MET A 34 -23.70 15.56 9.57
C MET A 34 -24.44 16.49 10.54
N ARG A 35 -25.11 15.93 11.55
CA ARG A 35 -26.01 16.69 12.43
C ARG A 35 -25.31 17.26 13.64
N PHE A 36 -24.44 16.50 14.27
CA PHE A 36 -23.84 16.84 15.57
C PHE A 36 -22.36 17.16 15.50
N ARG A 37 -21.71 16.90 14.38
CA ARG A 37 -20.25 17.03 14.18
C ARG A 37 -19.41 16.40 15.28
N SER A 38 -19.94 15.36 15.94
CA SER A 38 -19.27 14.63 17.02
C SER A 38 -18.29 13.62 16.43
N HIS A 39 -17.01 13.93 16.50
CA HIS A 39 -15.95 13.03 16.00
C HIS A 39 -15.90 11.70 16.75
N PHE A 40 -16.14 11.71 18.07
CA PHE A 40 -16.11 10.49 18.90
C PHE A 40 -17.27 9.56 18.57
N SER A 41 -18.50 10.06 18.55
CA SER A 41 -19.67 9.23 18.21
C SER A 41 -19.58 8.68 16.79
N THR A 42 -19.15 9.50 15.82
CA THR A 42 -18.91 9.05 14.45
C THR A 42 -17.89 7.92 14.40
N PHE A 43 -16.79 8.04 15.16
CA PHE A 43 -15.77 7.00 15.25
C PHE A 43 -16.34 5.70 15.83
N VAL A 44 -17.06 5.76 16.94
CA VAL A 44 -17.61 4.57 17.61
C VAL A 44 -18.61 3.85 16.70
N PHE A 45 -19.57 4.59 16.10
CA PHE A 45 -20.56 3.98 15.22
C PHE A 45 -19.95 3.44 13.92
N ALA A 46 -18.96 4.13 13.35
CA ALA A 46 -18.23 3.63 12.18
C ALA A 46 -17.48 2.33 12.49
N MET A 47 -16.77 2.26 13.63
CA MET A 47 -16.05 1.04 14.05
C MET A 47 -16.99 -0.13 14.33
N LEU A 48 -18.15 0.12 14.94
CA LEU A 48 -19.19 -0.91 15.14
C LEU A 48 -19.77 -1.40 13.80
N GLY A 49 -20.00 -0.48 12.86
CA GLY A 49 -20.52 -0.81 11.54
C GLY A 49 -19.55 -1.67 10.73
N TYR A 50 -18.29 -1.27 10.66
CA TYR A 50 -17.27 -2.07 9.98
C TYR A 50 -16.96 -3.38 10.70
N GLY A 51 -16.94 -3.40 12.05
CA GLY A 51 -16.79 -4.64 12.80
C GLY A 51 -17.91 -5.65 12.54
N ALA A 52 -19.16 -5.19 12.40
CA ALA A 52 -20.27 -6.04 12.01
C ALA A 52 -20.14 -6.56 10.57
N MET A 53 -19.65 -5.73 9.64
CA MET A 53 -19.38 -6.14 8.26
C MET A 53 -18.27 -7.18 8.20
N SER A 54 -17.14 -6.95 8.88
CA SER A 54 -16.05 -7.93 8.99
C SER A 54 -16.53 -9.26 9.56
N ALA A 55 -17.38 -9.23 10.60
CA ALA A 55 -17.96 -10.45 11.18
C ALA A 55 -18.85 -11.22 10.19
N ALA A 56 -19.65 -10.49 9.40
CA ALA A 56 -20.46 -11.10 8.33
C ALA A 56 -19.60 -11.74 7.24
N ILE A 57 -18.50 -11.08 6.83
CA ILE A 57 -17.55 -11.60 5.82
C ILE A 57 -16.89 -12.89 6.32
N VAL A 58 -16.36 -12.89 7.55
CA VAL A 58 -15.65 -14.05 8.11
C VAL A 58 -16.57 -15.25 8.30
N HIS A 59 -17.85 -15.04 8.59
CA HIS A 59 -18.81 -16.12 8.78
C HIS A 59 -19.50 -16.56 7.51
N GLY A 60 -19.63 -15.66 6.52
CA GLY A 60 -20.35 -15.93 5.27
C GLY A 60 -19.48 -16.44 4.12
N ILE A 61 -18.16 -16.33 4.22
CA ILE A 61 -17.23 -16.68 3.16
C ILE A 61 -16.15 -17.60 3.72
N ASP A 62 -15.89 -18.69 3.01
CA ASP A 62 -14.85 -19.64 3.42
C ASP A 62 -13.45 -19.02 3.32
N LEU A 63 -12.56 -19.45 4.22
CA LEU A 63 -11.15 -19.15 4.14
C LEU A 63 -10.52 -19.92 2.93
N PRO A 64 -9.62 -19.31 2.13
CA PRO A 64 -9.00 -17.99 2.31
C PRO A 64 -9.75 -16.81 1.66
N GLY A 65 -10.88 -17.03 1.01
CA GLY A 65 -11.66 -16.01 0.31
C GLY A 65 -12.06 -14.82 1.18
N ALA A 66 -12.43 -15.06 2.44
CA ALA A 66 -12.78 -14.03 3.40
C ALA A 66 -11.68 -12.96 3.56
N PHE A 67 -10.39 -13.35 3.52
CA PHE A 67 -9.28 -12.41 3.63
C PHE A 67 -9.22 -11.40 2.48
N VAL A 68 -9.63 -11.78 1.27
CA VAL A 68 -9.70 -10.85 0.11
C VAL A 68 -10.74 -9.77 0.40
N TRP A 69 -11.91 -10.15 0.88
CA TRP A 69 -13.01 -9.22 1.17
C TRP A 69 -12.68 -8.30 2.34
N LEU A 70 -12.09 -8.83 3.42
CA LEU A 70 -11.60 -8.03 4.55
C LEU A 70 -10.53 -7.01 4.12
N CYS A 71 -9.68 -7.40 3.19
CA CYS A 71 -8.67 -6.53 2.62
C CYS A 71 -9.31 -5.35 1.86
N TRP A 72 -10.29 -5.61 1.00
CA TRP A 72 -11.02 -4.57 0.28
C TRP A 72 -11.87 -3.70 1.20
N GLU A 73 -12.46 -4.27 2.24
CA GLU A 73 -13.15 -3.52 3.29
C GLU A 73 -12.25 -2.45 3.89
N SER A 74 -10.98 -2.77 4.16
CA SER A 74 -9.99 -1.81 4.65
C SER A 74 -9.87 -0.56 3.75
N THR A 75 -9.93 -0.72 2.41
CA THR A 75 -9.92 0.42 1.48
C THR A 75 -11.19 1.29 1.62
N VAL A 76 -12.34 0.66 1.80
CA VAL A 76 -13.60 1.37 2.02
C VAL A 76 -13.57 2.14 3.35
N VAL A 77 -13.05 1.52 4.41
CA VAL A 77 -12.87 2.16 5.73
C VAL A 77 -11.99 3.40 5.62
N VAL A 78 -10.86 3.33 4.91
CA VAL A 78 -9.98 4.48 4.72
C VAL A 78 -10.66 5.57 3.90
N SER A 79 -11.39 5.21 2.84
CA SER A 79 -12.12 6.18 2.01
C SER A 79 -13.15 6.96 2.81
N THR A 80 -13.91 6.29 3.69
CA THR A 80 -14.88 6.93 4.58
C THR A 80 -14.21 7.68 5.73
N ALA A 81 -13.10 7.18 6.27
CA ALA A 81 -12.29 7.87 7.28
C ALA A 81 -11.79 9.23 6.79
N VAL A 82 -11.39 9.29 5.51
CA VAL A 82 -11.02 10.53 4.85
C VAL A 82 -12.22 11.49 4.76
N TRP A 83 -13.39 10.97 4.44
CA TRP A 83 -14.62 11.77 4.39
C TRP A 83 -15.01 12.32 5.77
N PHE A 84 -14.92 11.49 6.82
CA PHE A 84 -15.15 11.89 8.22
C PHE A 84 -14.03 12.76 8.81
N ARG A 85 -12.93 12.97 8.12
CA ARG A 85 -11.71 13.67 8.60
C ARG A 85 -11.19 13.11 9.94
N SER A 86 -11.30 11.80 10.15
CA SER A 86 -10.92 11.14 11.39
C SER A 86 -9.60 10.39 11.27
N ARG A 87 -8.54 10.93 11.92
CA ARG A 87 -7.25 10.24 12.03
C ARG A 87 -7.31 8.92 12.81
N PHE A 88 -8.20 8.86 13.79
CA PHE A 88 -8.35 7.66 14.63
C PHE A 88 -8.83 6.46 13.80
N ILE A 89 -9.79 6.66 12.88
CA ILE A 89 -10.27 5.60 12.00
C ILE A 89 -9.13 5.12 11.09
N VAL A 90 -8.31 6.01 10.51
CA VAL A 90 -7.19 5.64 9.66
C VAL A 90 -6.15 4.81 10.41
N THR A 91 -5.81 5.23 11.64
CA THR A 91 -4.84 4.51 12.47
C THR A 91 -5.38 3.15 12.93
N ALA A 92 -6.62 3.10 13.41
CA ALA A 92 -7.28 1.85 13.82
C ALA A 92 -7.36 0.88 12.64
N ASN A 93 -7.78 1.35 11.47
CA ASN A 93 -7.85 0.53 10.27
C ASN A 93 -6.47 -0.03 9.86
N PHE A 94 -5.40 0.75 9.98
CA PHE A 94 -4.06 0.25 9.68
C PHE A 94 -3.65 -0.88 10.63
N VAL A 95 -3.92 -0.74 11.93
CA VAL A 95 -3.63 -1.80 12.91
C VAL A 95 -4.44 -3.06 12.63
N ILE A 96 -5.75 -2.90 12.31
CA ILE A 96 -6.62 -4.00 11.94
C ILE A 96 -6.15 -4.66 10.64
N PHE A 97 -5.77 -3.88 9.63
CA PHE A 97 -5.23 -4.39 8.36
C PHE A 97 -3.97 -5.24 8.57
N LEU A 98 -3.04 -4.79 9.41
CA LEU A 98 -1.85 -5.58 9.78
C LEU A 98 -2.22 -6.84 10.56
N GLY A 99 -3.20 -6.75 11.47
CA GLY A 99 -3.71 -7.89 12.22
C GLY A 99 -4.34 -8.96 11.32
N ILE A 100 -5.15 -8.54 10.36
CA ILE A 100 -5.74 -9.44 9.35
C ILE A 100 -4.66 -10.07 8.49
N PHE A 101 -3.66 -9.30 8.05
CA PHE A 101 -2.54 -9.83 7.28
C PHE A 101 -1.71 -10.84 8.09
N ALA A 102 -1.43 -10.57 9.35
CA ALA A 102 -0.75 -11.51 10.24
C ALA A 102 -1.57 -12.79 10.45
N ALA A 103 -2.88 -12.65 10.70
CA ALA A 103 -3.80 -13.79 10.83
C ALA A 103 -3.83 -14.63 9.55
N TYR A 104 -3.83 -13.99 8.38
CA TYR A 104 -3.73 -14.67 7.09
C TYR A 104 -2.44 -15.49 6.96
N LEU A 105 -1.28 -14.91 7.29
CA LEU A 105 -0.01 -15.61 7.22
C LEU A 105 0.07 -16.82 8.16
N LEU A 106 -0.56 -16.71 9.33
CA LEU A 106 -0.56 -17.76 10.35
C LEU A 106 -1.56 -18.89 10.06
N SER A 107 -2.69 -18.58 9.40
CA SER A 107 -3.81 -19.53 9.26
C SER A 107 -3.85 -20.26 7.92
N ALA A 108 -3.55 -19.55 6.82
CA ALA A 108 -3.86 -20.05 5.48
C ALA A 108 -2.62 -20.47 4.67
N GLY A 109 -1.42 -20.19 5.16
CA GLY A 109 -0.22 -20.26 4.31
C GLY A 109 -0.31 -19.22 3.18
N ALA A 110 0.72 -19.10 2.37
CA ALA A 110 0.78 -18.11 1.30
C ALA A 110 -0.10 -18.50 0.10
N VAL A 111 -1.35 -18.03 0.08
CA VAL A 111 -2.22 -18.14 -1.11
C VAL A 111 -2.02 -16.90 -1.97
N THR A 112 -1.48 -17.09 -3.15
CA THR A 112 -1.04 -16.01 -4.06
C THR A 112 -2.09 -14.93 -4.35
N PRO A 113 -3.36 -15.23 -4.73
CA PRO A 113 -4.35 -14.20 -5.03
C PRO A 113 -4.65 -13.30 -3.82
N VAL A 114 -4.66 -13.87 -2.61
CA VAL A 114 -4.93 -13.13 -1.37
C VAL A 114 -3.77 -12.21 -1.04
N SER A 115 -2.55 -12.72 -1.12
CA SER A 115 -1.34 -11.94 -0.85
C SER A 115 -1.18 -10.76 -1.81
N ILE A 116 -1.46 -10.95 -3.11
CA ILE A 116 -1.49 -9.86 -4.10
C ILE A 116 -2.58 -8.85 -3.73
N GLY A 117 -3.75 -9.31 -3.31
CA GLY A 117 -4.84 -8.46 -2.83
C GLY A 117 -4.40 -7.51 -1.71
N PHE A 118 -3.70 -8.02 -0.69
CA PHE A 118 -3.14 -7.17 0.38
C PHE A 118 -2.18 -6.12 -0.14
N GLY A 119 -1.30 -6.49 -1.08
CA GLY A 119 -0.37 -5.55 -1.70
C GLY A 119 -1.06 -4.44 -2.48
N LEU A 120 -2.05 -4.80 -3.30
CA LEU A 120 -2.84 -3.85 -4.09
C LEU A 120 -3.66 -2.91 -3.21
N VAL A 121 -4.30 -3.44 -2.16
CA VAL A 121 -5.05 -2.64 -1.19
C VAL A 121 -4.13 -1.67 -0.45
N ALA A 122 -2.94 -2.10 -0.04
CA ALA A 122 -1.97 -1.22 0.60
C ALA A 122 -1.55 -0.06 -0.33
N LEU A 123 -1.31 -0.34 -1.62
CA LEU A 123 -1.01 0.70 -2.61
C LEU A 123 -2.20 1.63 -2.86
N ALA A 124 -3.41 1.10 -3.01
CA ALA A 124 -4.63 1.87 -3.22
C ALA A 124 -4.89 2.79 -2.02
N THR A 125 -4.80 2.26 -0.80
CA THR A 125 -4.97 3.03 0.45
C THR A 125 -3.92 4.13 0.58
N ALA A 126 -2.65 3.83 0.30
CA ALA A 126 -1.60 4.85 0.29
C ALA A 126 -1.87 5.94 -0.77
N ARG A 127 -2.45 5.58 -1.91
CA ARG A 127 -2.84 6.52 -2.97
C ARG A 127 -4.00 7.42 -2.55
N ILE A 128 -5.04 6.85 -1.93
CA ILE A 128 -6.18 7.59 -1.40
C ILE A 128 -5.71 8.61 -0.35
N LEU A 129 -4.88 8.20 0.59
CA LEU A 129 -4.30 9.08 1.61
C LEU A 129 -3.44 10.20 1.00
N ASN A 130 -2.73 9.93 -0.08
CA ASN A 130 -1.95 10.94 -0.78
C ASN A 130 -2.83 11.94 -1.54
N TRP A 131 -3.88 11.46 -2.22
CA TRP A 131 -4.81 12.31 -2.98
C TRP A 131 -5.61 13.24 -2.08
N GLN A 132 -5.97 12.79 -0.89
CA GLN A 132 -6.77 13.53 0.08
C GLN A 132 -5.92 14.28 1.13
N ARG A 133 -4.61 14.34 0.94
CA ARG A 133 -3.66 14.93 1.88
C ARG A 133 -4.06 16.35 2.33
N ASP A 134 -4.51 17.18 1.39
CA ASP A 134 -4.83 18.58 1.64
C ASP A 134 -6.16 18.75 2.39
N ARG A 135 -7.05 17.75 2.33
CA ARG A 135 -8.35 17.76 3.04
C ARG A 135 -8.25 17.31 4.49
N LEU A 136 -7.23 16.53 4.81
CA LEU A 136 -7.16 15.84 6.11
C LEU A 136 -6.53 16.69 7.20
N GLU A 137 -5.85 17.82 6.91
CA GLU A 137 -5.05 18.61 7.87
C GLU A 137 -4.16 17.76 8.79
N LEU A 138 -3.96 16.49 8.44
CA LEU A 138 -3.37 15.47 9.27
C LEU A 138 -1.98 15.13 8.73
N ARG A 139 -1.05 14.91 9.65
CA ARG A 139 0.24 14.27 9.36
C ARG A 139 0.02 12.80 8.96
N THR A 140 -0.72 12.56 7.87
CA THR A 140 -0.97 11.21 7.32
C THR A 140 0.27 10.60 6.67
N GLU A 141 1.39 11.32 6.65
CA GLU A 141 2.62 10.85 6.04
C GLU A 141 3.13 9.54 6.66
N VAL A 142 3.02 9.40 7.98
CA VAL A 142 3.44 8.18 8.69
C VAL A 142 2.58 7.00 8.24
N MET A 143 1.25 7.15 8.23
CA MET A 143 0.34 6.08 7.80
C MET A 143 0.53 5.73 6.33
N ARG A 144 0.66 6.74 5.46
CA ARG A 144 0.95 6.53 4.04
C ARG A 144 2.26 5.77 3.83
N ASN A 145 3.32 6.13 4.56
CA ASN A 145 4.60 5.43 4.49
C ASN A 145 4.48 4.00 5.02
N ALA A 146 3.71 3.78 6.07
CA ALA A 146 3.45 2.45 6.62
C ALA A 146 2.74 1.54 5.60
N TYR A 147 1.69 2.02 4.94
CA TYR A 147 1.04 1.27 3.86
C TYR A 147 1.96 1.01 2.67
N LEU A 148 2.79 1.99 2.26
CA LEU A 148 3.78 1.78 1.20
C LEU A 148 4.84 0.76 1.61
N ALA A 149 5.31 0.79 2.86
CA ALA A 149 6.23 -0.20 3.39
C ALA A 149 5.60 -1.60 3.41
N THR A 150 4.34 -1.73 3.83
CA THR A 150 3.61 -3.00 3.78
C THR A 150 3.54 -3.52 2.34
N ALA A 151 3.17 -2.68 1.36
CA ALA A 151 3.13 -3.06 -0.04
C ALA A 151 4.50 -3.50 -0.58
N LEU A 152 5.57 -2.82 -0.16
CA LEU A 152 6.95 -3.13 -0.55
C LEU A 152 7.36 -4.55 -0.13
N PHE A 153 6.88 -5.06 1.01
CA PHE A 153 7.16 -6.42 1.48
C PHE A 153 6.17 -7.45 0.92
N VAL A 154 4.88 -7.12 0.94
CA VAL A 154 3.81 -8.05 0.57
C VAL A 154 3.82 -8.40 -0.91
N ILE A 155 4.09 -7.45 -1.81
CA ILE A 155 4.07 -7.70 -3.26
C ILE A 155 5.20 -8.63 -3.69
N PRO A 156 6.48 -8.39 -3.35
CA PRO A 156 7.55 -9.35 -3.63
C PRO A 156 7.34 -10.73 -2.98
N TYR A 157 6.84 -10.77 -1.74
CA TYR A 157 6.48 -12.01 -1.06
C TYR A 157 5.41 -12.80 -1.81
N SER A 158 4.36 -12.12 -2.26
CA SER A 158 3.27 -12.75 -3.02
C SER A 158 3.78 -13.35 -4.33
N VAL A 159 4.59 -12.59 -5.04
CA VAL A 159 5.18 -13.01 -6.33
C VAL A 159 6.16 -14.19 -6.14
N TYR A 160 6.90 -14.21 -5.03
CA TYR A 160 7.76 -15.33 -4.69
C TYR A 160 7.00 -16.66 -4.60
N HIS A 161 5.77 -16.65 -4.07
CA HIS A 161 4.92 -17.83 -3.97
C HIS A 161 4.12 -18.14 -5.25
N ALA A 162 3.94 -17.12 -6.13
CA ALA A 162 3.17 -17.25 -7.36
C ALA A 162 3.96 -17.81 -8.53
N VAL A 163 5.25 -17.52 -8.55
CA VAL A 163 6.10 -17.69 -9.74
C VAL A 163 7.06 -18.86 -9.50
N PRO A 164 7.36 -19.67 -10.53
CA PRO A 164 8.40 -20.69 -10.44
C PRO A 164 9.75 -20.10 -9.97
N ARG A 165 10.46 -20.82 -9.12
CA ARG A 165 11.70 -20.33 -8.48
C ARG A 165 12.71 -19.72 -9.45
N GLY A 166 12.82 -20.26 -10.66
CA GLY A 166 13.75 -19.77 -11.69
C GLY A 166 13.36 -18.44 -12.32
N LEU A 167 12.15 -17.92 -12.10
CA LEU A 167 11.65 -16.67 -12.66
C LEU A 167 11.40 -15.59 -11.59
N VAL A 168 11.68 -15.87 -10.33
CA VAL A 168 11.45 -14.94 -9.21
C VAL A 168 12.21 -13.63 -9.40
N SER A 169 13.49 -13.71 -9.75
CA SER A 169 14.35 -12.55 -9.99
C SER A 169 13.83 -11.68 -11.14
N LEU A 170 13.38 -12.28 -12.24
CA LEU A 170 12.76 -11.56 -13.35
C LEU A 170 11.44 -10.90 -12.97
N ALA A 171 10.62 -11.59 -12.19
CA ALA A 171 9.36 -11.06 -11.71
C ALA A 171 9.56 -9.88 -10.74
N TRP A 172 10.52 -9.96 -9.82
CA TRP A 172 10.87 -8.86 -8.93
C TRP A 172 11.47 -7.67 -9.67
N LEU A 173 12.25 -7.92 -10.73
CA LEU A 173 12.74 -6.88 -11.62
C LEU A 173 11.57 -6.17 -12.34
N GLY A 174 10.56 -6.93 -12.77
CA GLY A 174 9.31 -6.39 -13.32
C GLY A 174 8.56 -5.50 -12.33
N ILE A 175 8.49 -5.89 -11.04
CA ILE A 175 7.90 -5.07 -9.98
C ILE A 175 8.71 -3.78 -9.78
N ALA A 176 10.03 -3.86 -9.75
CA ALA A 176 10.89 -2.67 -9.63
C ALA A 176 10.68 -1.71 -10.79
N ALA A 177 10.59 -2.22 -12.03
CA ALA A 177 10.26 -1.43 -13.21
C ALA A 177 8.86 -0.79 -13.10
N ALA A 178 7.85 -1.54 -12.64
CA ALA A 178 6.50 -1.02 -12.43
C ALA A 178 6.47 0.11 -11.38
N TYR A 179 7.18 -0.02 -10.27
CA TYR A 179 7.32 1.05 -9.29
C TYR A 179 8.03 2.28 -9.87
N TYR A 180 9.05 2.07 -10.71
CA TYR A 180 9.75 3.17 -11.38
C TYR A 180 8.82 3.93 -12.34
N VAL A 181 8.06 3.22 -13.16
CA VAL A 181 7.06 3.79 -14.07
C VAL A 181 5.97 4.52 -13.27
N ALA A 182 5.45 3.92 -12.20
CA ALA A 182 4.51 4.55 -11.29
C ALA A 182 5.08 5.84 -10.68
N SER A 183 6.37 5.85 -10.31
CA SER A 183 7.06 7.06 -9.84
C SER A 183 7.05 8.19 -10.87
N ARG A 184 7.17 7.85 -12.15
CA ARG A 184 7.15 8.84 -13.24
C ARG A 184 5.74 9.38 -13.50
N ILE A 185 4.75 8.50 -13.57
CA ILE A 185 3.35 8.87 -13.83
C ILE A 185 2.77 9.68 -12.66
N LEU A 186 3.05 9.25 -11.43
CA LEU A 186 2.51 9.87 -10.21
C LEU A 186 3.36 11.02 -9.69
N ASN A 187 4.50 11.30 -10.31
CA ASN A 187 5.51 12.28 -9.91
C ASN A 187 5.83 12.24 -8.40
N ASN A 188 6.01 11.03 -7.86
CA ASN A 188 6.22 10.82 -6.43
C ASN A 188 7.52 10.06 -6.16
N ALA A 189 8.45 10.72 -5.45
CA ALA A 189 9.77 10.17 -5.13
C ALA A 189 9.72 8.88 -4.29
N LYS A 190 8.64 8.62 -3.54
CA LYS A 190 8.50 7.42 -2.69
C LYS A 190 8.45 6.13 -3.53
N TYR A 191 7.75 6.15 -4.67
CA TYR A 191 7.73 5.00 -5.58
C TYR A 191 9.11 4.74 -6.20
N ARG A 192 9.94 5.79 -6.38
CA ARG A 192 11.33 5.63 -6.82
C ARG A 192 12.16 4.91 -5.76
N TRP A 193 11.98 5.24 -4.49
CA TRP A 193 12.63 4.53 -3.39
C TRP A 193 12.17 3.08 -3.32
N MET A 194 10.89 2.79 -3.51
CA MET A 194 10.37 1.42 -3.57
C MET A 194 11.00 0.64 -4.73
N ALA A 195 11.14 1.25 -5.91
CA ALA A 195 11.81 0.63 -7.06
C ALA A 195 13.27 0.29 -6.75
N LEU A 196 14.03 1.22 -6.14
CA LEU A 196 15.43 1.00 -5.76
C LEU A 196 15.58 -0.09 -4.70
N LEU A 197 14.72 -0.10 -3.68
CA LEU A 197 14.73 -1.13 -2.64
C LEU A 197 14.37 -2.51 -3.19
N THR A 198 13.35 -2.61 -4.07
CA THR A 198 12.99 -3.86 -4.72
C THR A 198 14.12 -4.35 -5.61
N MET A 199 14.80 -3.45 -6.35
CA MET A 199 15.95 -3.78 -7.16
C MET A 199 17.13 -4.27 -6.32
N ALA A 200 17.43 -3.61 -5.19
CA ALA A 200 18.45 -4.06 -4.26
C ALA A 200 18.13 -5.45 -3.69
N LEU A 201 16.87 -5.70 -3.31
CA LEU A 201 16.41 -7.02 -2.88
C LEU A 201 16.59 -8.08 -3.97
N THR A 202 16.28 -7.74 -5.22
CA THR A 202 16.50 -8.62 -6.38
C THR A 202 17.97 -8.96 -6.56
N ILE A 203 18.86 -7.98 -6.44
CA ILE A 203 20.31 -8.21 -6.52
C ILE A 203 20.77 -9.18 -5.43
N VAL A 204 20.37 -8.93 -4.19
CA VAL A 204 20.72 -9.82 -3.07
C VAL A 204 20.21 -11.25 -3.33
N TRP A 205 18.97 -11.38 -3.81
CA TRP A 205 18.38 -12.68 -4.14
C TRP A 205 19.16 -13.41 -5.24
N VAL A 206 19.50 -12.72 -6.33
CA VAL A 206 20.29 -13.30 -7.44
C VAL A 206 21.63 -13.84 -6.93
N PHE A 207 22.31 -13.07 -6.08
CA PHE A 207 23.61 -13.49 -5.54
C PHE A 207 23.51 -14.61 -4.51
N THR A 208 22.47 -14.68 -3.71
CA THR A 208 22.34 -15.65 -2.62
C THR A 208 21.66 -16.95 -3.03
N VAL A 209 20.71 -16.88 -3.95
CA VAL A 209 19.85 -18.03 -4.31
C VAL A 209 20.06 -18.47 -5.75
N ASP A 210 20.00 -17.53 -6.71
CA ASP A 210 20.01 -17.88 -8.12
C ASP A 210 21.40 -18.38 -8.59
N LEU A 211 22.48 -17.87 -8.02
CA LEU A 211 23.83 -18.34 -8.32
C LEU A 211 24.04 -19.82 -7.94
N VAL A 212 23.32 -20.30 -6.93
CA VAL A 212 23.46 -21.66 -6.41
C VAL A 212 22.49 -22.65 -7.08
N ALA A 213 21.28 -22.20 -7.41
CA ALA A 213 20.13 -23.07 -7.75
C ALA A 213 19.73 -23.10 -9.23
N LEU A 214 20.21 -22.19 -10.09
CA LEU A 214 19.68 -22.01 -11.46
C LEU A 214 20.46 -22.75 -12.54
N SER A 215 19.73 -23.19 -13.57
CA SER A 215 20.30 -23.61 -14.85
C SER A 215 21.12 -22.45 -15.49
N ARG A 216 22.21 -22.78 -16.19
CA ARG A 216 23.11 -21.79 -16.78
C ARG A 216 22.38 -20.75 -17.64
N THR A 217 21.40 -21.17 -18.44
CA THR A 217 20.66 -20.32 -19.37
C THR A 217 19.83 -19.26 -18.65
N LEU A 218 19.06 -19.66 -17.62
CA LEU A 218 18.24 -18.69 -16.86
C LEU A 218 19.10 -17.71 -16.06
N ARG A 219 20.25 -18.14 -15.59
CA ARG A 219 21.23 -17.27 -14.91
C ARG A 219 21.72 -16.16 -15.84
N VAL A 220 22.12 -16.50 -17.07
CA VAL A 220 22.57 -15.52 -18.07
C VAL A 220 21.46 -14.53 -18.41
N VAL A 221 20.23 -15.00 -18.65
CA VAL A 221 19.07 -14.14 -18.94
C VAL A 221 18.77 -13.18 -17.81
N SER A 222 18.80 -13.65 -16.56
CA SER A 222 18.56 -12.81 -15.38
C SER A 222 19.61 -11.72 -15.22
N PHE A 223 20.90 -12.03 -15.42
CA PHE A 223 21.98 -11.06 -15.36
C PHE A 223 21.90 -10.05 -16.50
N LEU A 224 21.55 -10.47 -17.71
CA LEU A 224 21.37 -9.59 -18.86
C LEU A 224 20.23 -8.62 -18.62
N ALA A 225 19.07 -9.12 -18.16
CA ALA A 225 17.90 -8.31 -17.83
C ALA A 225 18.21 -7.29 -16.73
N LEU A 226 18.91 -7.71 -15.67
CA LEU A 226 19.34 -6.83 -14.59
C LEU A 226 20.31 -5.75 -15.09
N GLY A 227 21.30 -6.12 -15.92
CA GLY A 227 22.26 -5.19 -16.50
C GLY A 227 21.61 -4.15 -17.38
N VAL A 228 20.71 -4.56 -18.29
CA VAL A 228 19.95 -3.63 -19.15
C VAL A 228 19.10 -2.67 -18.31
N THR A 229 18.44 -3.16 -17.26
CA THR A 229 17.61 -2.31 -16.38
C THR A 229 18.48 -1.31 -15.62
N LEU A 230 19.63 -1.73 -15.09
CA LEU A 230 20.57 -0.83 -14.41
C LEU A 230 21.10 0.26 -15.35
N LEU A 231 21.45 -0.10 -16.59
CA LEU A 231 21.86 0.86 -17.61
C LEU A 231 20.76 1.85 -17.94
N ALA A 232 19.53 1.39 -18.15
CA ALA A 232 18.38 2.25 -18.44
C ALA A 232 18.10 3.23 -17.30
N VAL A 233 18.14 2.76 -16.05
CA VAL A 233 17.96 3.61 -14.86
C VAL A 233 19.11 4.60 -14.73
N SER A 234 20.34 4.17 -14.93
CA SER A 234 21.55 5.03 -14.88
C SER A 234 21.48 6.13 -15.94
N MET A 235 21.16 5.78 -17.18
CA MET A 235 21.01 6.77 -18.27
C MET A 235 19.87 7.75 -18.01
N ALA A 236 18.72 7.28 -17.48
CA ALA A 236 17.62 8.16 -17.12
C ALA A 236 18.00 9.13 -15.99
N TYR A 237 18.87 8.70 -15.09
CA TYR A 237 19.35 9.53 -13.98
C TYR A 237 20.40 10.57 -14.45
N SER A 238 21.36 10.17 -15.30
CA SER A 238 22.39 11.06 -15.81
C SER A 238 21.83 12.14 -16.73
N ARG A 239 20.86 11.83 -17.59
CA ARG A 239 20.17 12.83 -18.43
C ARG A 239 19.47 13.92 -17.60
N ARG A 240 18.95 13.59 -16.43
CA ARG A 240 18.33 14.58 -15.52
C ARG A 240 19.37 15.52 -14.88
N ARG A 241 20.57 15.01 -14.54
CA ARG A 241 21.64 15.85 -14.00
C ARG A 241 22.17 16.84 -15.03
N ALA A 242 22.26 16.45 -16.29
CA ALA A 242 22.73 17.32 -17.36
C ALA A 242 21.76 18.50 -17.62
N THR A 243 20.45 18.27 -17.50
CA THR A 243 19.44 19.35 -17.67
C THR A 243 19.34 20.31 -16.48
N THR A 244 19.77 19.91 -15.28
CA THR A 244 19.72 20.78 -14.08
C THR A 244 21.02 21.52 -13.83
N GLY A 245 22.12 21.11 -14.48
CA GLY A 245 23.47 21.68 -14.29
C GLY A 245 23.89 22.77 -15.29
N SER A 246 23.06 23.11 -16.27
CA SER A 246 23.40 24.07 -17.33
C SER A 246 22.84 25.49 -17.10
N ALA A 247 22.77 25.95 -15.87
CA ALA A 247 22.71 27.40 -15.63
C ALA A 247 24.16 27.93 -15.67
N PRO A 248 24.55 28.73 -16.66
CA PRO A 248 25.88 29.36 -16.65
C PRO A 248 26.00 30.23 -15.40
N PRO A 249 27.15 30.26 -14.74
CA PRO A 249 27.37 31.18 -13.63
C PRO A 249 27.17 32.60 -14.14
N THR A 250 26.17 33.28 -13.61
CA THR A 250 25.98 34.71 -13.85
C THR A 250 27.23 35.39 -13.32
N VAL A 251 28.09 35.83 -14.21
CA VAL A 251 29.24 36.66 -13.90
C VAL A 251 28.66 37.93 -13.27
N ALA A 252 28.78 38.06 -11.96
CA ALA A 252 28.49 39.30 -11.27
C ALA A 252 29.44 40.36 -11.82
N THR A 253 28.95 41.20 -12.70
CA THR A 253 29.64 42.42 -13.12
C THR A 253 29.73 43.31 -11.85
N THR A 254 30.93 43.36 -11.31
CA THR A 254 31.31 44.31 -10.25
C THR A 254 31.04 45.72 -10.80
N PRO A 255 30.21 46.55 -10.15
CA PRO A 255 30.04 47.93 -10.56
C PRO A 255 31.37 48.66 -10.37
N ALA A 256 31.87 49.31 -11.42
CA ALA A 256 33.02 50.17 -11.38
C ALA A 256 32.81 51.27 -10.36
N ALA A 257 33.81 51.48 -9.48
CA ALA A 257 33.84 52.58 -8.55
C ALA A 257 33.83 53.91 -9.32
N PRO A 258 33.07 54.94 -8.87
CA PRO A 258 33.17 56.27 -9.47
C PRO A 258 34.48 56.90 -9.07
N ASP A 259 35.28 57.32 -10.11
CA ASP A 259 36.48 58.12 -9.92
C ASP A 259 36.10 59.43 -9.23
N GLY A 260 36.80 59.70 -8.12
CA GLY A 260 36.67 60.95 -7.40
C GLY A 260 37.42 62.06 -8.11
N THR A 261 36.80 63.21 -8.20
CA THR A 261 37.38 64.57 -8.24
C THR A 261 36.71 65.41 -7.22
#